data_57cd7a6e5f73f8367268b507dfe6316a
#
_entry.id   57cd7a6e5f73f8367268b507dfe6316a
#
_cell.length_a   1.000
_cell.length_b   1.000
_cell.length_c   1.000
_cell.angle_alpha   90.00
_cell.angle_beta   90.00
_cell.angle_gamma   90.00
#
_symmetry.space_group_name_H-M   'P 1'
#
loop_
_entity.id
_entity.type
_entity.pdbx_description
1 polymer ?
#
loop_
_entity_poly.entity_id
_entity_poly.type
_entity_poly.pdbx_seq_one_letter_code
_entity_poly.pdbx_strand_id
1 'polypeptide(L)' 'PSPESQELIVETLLRIDAMLAQLPTRVRSAFLMSQLHGMIYAAIATELGVSERMVKKYMAQAMLHCLMLVAED' A
#
# COMPACT_ATOMS: atom_id res chain seq x y z
N PRO A 1 17.14 -7.09 19.15
CA PRO A 1 16.89 -5.66 18.96
C PRO A 1 16.64 -4.95 20.28
N SER A 2 17.01 -3.69 20.35
CA SER A 2 16.81 -2.90 21.54
C SER A 2 15.32 -2.49 21.68
N PRO A 3 14.85 -2.14 22.90
CA PRO A 3 13.50 -1.63 23.08
C PRO A 3 13.18 -0.42 22.20
N GLU A 4 14.15 0.46 21.97
CA GLU A 4 13.99 1.61 21.10
C GLU A 4 13.72 1.21 19.65
N SER A 5 14.46 0.19 19.15
CA SER A 5 14.24 -0.33 17.81
C SER A 5 12.87 -0.97 17.67
N GLN A 6 12.40 -1.67 18.70
CA GLN A 6 11.07 -2.29 18.69
C GLN A 6 9.97 -1.24 18.68
N GLU A 7 10.13 -0.16 19.45
CA GLU A 7 9.17 0.95 19.47
C GLU A 7 9.09 1.62 18.10
N LEU A 8 10.24 1.83 17.46
CA LEU A 8 10.30 2.44 16.13
C LEU A 8 9.61 1.57 15.09
N ILE A 9 9.81 0.25 15.14
CA ILE A 9 9.15 -0.70 14.23
C ILE A 9 7.64 -0.65 14.41
N VAL A 10 7.14 -0.71 15.65
CA VAL A 10 5.71 -0.66 15.94
C VAL A 10 5.12 0.66 15.46
N GLU A 11 5.78 1.77 15.74
CA GLU A 11 5.33 3.10 15.31
C GLU A 11 5.22 3.19 13.79
N THR A 12 6.23 2.66 13.07
CA THR A 12 6.24 2.63 11.61
C THR A 12 5.08 1.78 11.07
N LEU A 13 4.85 0.61 11.65
CA LEU A 13 3.75 -0.26 11.24
C LEU A 13 2.39 0.40 11.44
N LEU A 14 2.21 1.13 12.55
CA LEU A 14 0.96 1.86 12.81
C LEU A 14 0.74 2.98 11.79
N ARG A 15 1.80 3.65 11.37
CA ARG A 15 1.72 4.69 10.33
C ARG A 15 1.34 4.10 8.99
N ILE A 16 1.92 2.97 8.62
CA ILE A 16 1.57 2.25 7.38
C ILE A 16 0.11 1.80 7.42
N ASP A 17 -0.32 1.23 8.54
CA ASP A 17 -1.71 0.81 8.71
C ASP A 17 -2.67 1.98 8.55
N ALA A 18 -2.38 3.11 9.16
CA ALA A 18 -3.19 4.32 9.04
C ALA A 18 -3.25 4.82 7.59
N MET A 19 -2.13 4.77 6.88
CA MET A 19 -2.08 5.15 5.46
C MET A 19 -2.95 4.23 4.62
N LEU A 20 -2.84 2.92 4.83
CA LEU A 20 -3.63 1.94 4.09
C LEU A 20 -5.13 2.12 4.36
N ALA A 21 -5.49 2.44 5.61
CA ALA A 21 -6.89 2.67 5.98
C ALA A 21 -7.50 3.88 5.27
N GLN A 22 -6.68 4.85 4.86
CA GLN A 22 -7.14 6.03 4.13
C GLN A 22 -7.36 5.76 2.64
N LEU A 23 -6.81 4.68 2.11
CA LEU A 23 -6.95 4.36 0.70
C LEU A 23 -8.36 3.82 0.41
N PRO A 24 -8.93 4.16 -0.76
CA PRO A 24 -10.15 3.49 -1.22
C PRO A 24 -9.93 1.97 -1.26
N THR A 25 -11.00 1.21 -1.04
CA THR A 25 -10.92 -0.25 -0.93
C THR A 25 -10.16 -0.91 -2.08
N ARG A 26 -10.47 -0.55 -3.32
CA ARG A 26 -9.83 -1.16 -4.50
C ARG A 26 -8.34 -0.80 -4.61
N VAL A 27 -8.01 0.44 -4.27
CA VAL A 27 -6.61 0.89 -4.27
C VAL A 27 -5.82 0.10 -3.23
N ARG A 28 -6.37 -0.02 -2.03
CA ARG A 28 -5.75 -0.81 -0.96
C ARG A 28 -5.58 -2.26 -1.36
N SER A 29 -6.62 -2.88 -1.93
CA SER A 29 -6.57 -4.27 -2.38
C SER A 29 -5.49 -4.48 -3.44
N ALA A 30 -5.43 -3.60 -4.45
CA ALA A 30 -4.42 -3.68 -5.50
C ALA A 30 -3.01 -3.57 -4.91
N PHE A 31 -2.81 -2.61 -4.03
CA PHE A 31 -1.52 -2.38 -3.39
C PHE A 31 -1.07 -3.60 -2.59
N LEU A 32 -1.96 -4.17 -1.77
CA LEU A 32 -1.64 -5.34 -0.96
C LEU A 32 -1.36 -6.58 -1.82
N MET A 33 -2.14 -6.79 -2.87
CA MET A 33 -1.90 -7.89 -3.82
C MET A 33 -0.53 -7.78 -4.46
N SER A 34 -0.12 -6.58 -4.83
CA SER A 34 1.19 -6.34 -5.43
C SER A 34 2.32 -6.51 -4.43
N GLN A 35 2.21 -5.88 -3.26
CA GLN A 35 3.33 -5.78 -2.32
C GLN A 35 3.44 -6.96 -1.37
N LEU A 36 2.33 -7.53 -0.92
CA LEU A 36 2.35 -8.67 0.00
C LEU A 36 2.27 -10.01 -0.72
N HIS A 37 1.46 -10.11 -1.76
CA HIS A 37 1.26 -11.37 -2.47
C HIS A 37 2.10 -11.51 -3.73
N GLY A 38 2.83 -10.47 -4.10
CA GLY A 38 3.73 -10.49 -5.26
C GLY A 38 3.02 -10.75 -6.58
N MET A 39 1.74 -10.39 -6.68
CA MET A 39 0.96 -10.60 -7.90
C MET A 39 1.38 -9.60 -8.98
N ILE A 40 1.41 -10.07 -10.23
CA ILE A 40 1.62 -9.18 -11.38
C ILE A 40 0.33 -8.40 -11.67
N TYR A 41 0.44 -7.26 -12.33
CA TYR A 41 -0.70 -6.38 -12.58
C TYR A 41 -1.81 -7.05 -13.38
N ALA A 42 -1.48 -7.90 -14.34
CA ALA A 42 -2.49 -8.64 -15.10
C ALA A 42 -3.35 -9.52 -14.19
N ALA A 43 -2.72 -10.20 -13.23
CA ALA A 43 -3.43 -11.04 -12.26
C ALA A 43 -4.29 -10.22 -11.33
N ILE A 44 -3.78 -9.07 -10.86
CA ILE A 44 -4.54 -8.14 -10.01
C ILE A 44 -5.76 -7.63 -10.76
N ALA A 45 -5.58 -7.25 -12.02
CA ALA A 45 -6.67 -6.77 -12.87
C ALA A 45 -7.79 -7.80 -12.98
N THR A 46 -7.44 -9.06 -13.22
CA THR A 46 -8.40 -10.16 -13.30
C THR A 46 -9.13 -10.33 -11.96
N GLU A 47 -8.38 -10.33 -10.87
CA GLU A 47 -8.95 -10.53 -9.53
C GLU A 47 -9.93 -9.41 -9.16
N LEU A 48 -9.59 -8.16 -9.49
CA LEU A 48 -10.43 -7.01 -9.16
C LEU A 48 -11.50 -6.71 -10.21
N GLY A 49 -11.46 -7.39 -11.34
CA GLY A 49 -12.42 -7.16 -12.44
C GLY A 49 -12.23 -5.80 -13.10
N VAL A 50 -11.00 -5.34 -13.23
CA VAL A 50 -10.65 -4.05 -13.85
C VAL A 50 -9.55 -4.25 -14.90
N SER A 51 -9.22 -3.21 -15.65
CA SER A 51 -8.12 -3.25 -16.62
C SER A 51 -6.76 -3.12 -15.91
N GLU A 52 -5.68 -3.57 -16.57
CA GLU A 52 -4.33 -3.35 -16.07
C GLU A 52 -4.02 -1.85 -15.93
N ARG A 53 -4.55 -1.04 -16.82
CA ARG A 53 -4.40 0.42 -16.75
C ARG A 53 -4.96 0.96 -15.44
N MET A 54 -6.10 0.41 -15.02
CA MET A 54 -6.72 0.78 -13.75
C MET A 54 -5.86 0.36 -12.56
N VAL A 55 -5.25 -0.82 -12.63
CA VAL A 55 -4.32 -1.29 -11.59
C VAL A 55 -3.14 -0.33 -11.47
N LYS A 56 -2.58 0.12 -12.60
CA LYS A 56 -1.48 1.09 -12.60
C LYS A 56 -1.89 2.40 -11.93
N LYS A 57 -3.12 2.86 -12.16
CA LYS A 57 -3.68 4.04 -11.51
C LYS A 57 -3.78 3.84 -9.99
N TYR A 58 -4.28 2.69 -9.58
CA TYR A 58 -4.39 2.35 -8.15
C TYR A 58 -3.02 2.34 -7.49
N MET A 59 -2.02 1.75 -8.15
CA MET A 59 -0.65 1.73 -7.62
C MET A 59 -0.06 3.13 -7.51
N ALA A 60 -0.28 3.97 -8.51
CA ALA A 60 0.20 5.35 -8.47
C ALA A 60 -0.44 6.12 -7.32
N GLN A 61 -1.74 5.92 -7.09
CA GLN A 61 -2.46 6.57 -6.00
C GLN A 61 -1.92 6.12 -4.64
N ALA A 62 -1.68 4.81 -4.48
CA ALA A 62 -1.12 4.27 -3.24
C ALA A 62 0.29 4.82 -2.99
N MET A 63 1.12 4.87 -4.03
CA MET A 63 2.49 5.40 -3.92
C MET A 63 2.50 6.87 -3.54
N LEU A 64 1.55 7.66 -4.08
CA LEU A 64 1.43 9.06 -3.71
C LEU A 64 1.15 9.20 -2.22
N HIS A 65 0.26 8.40 -1.67
CA HIS A 65 -0.03 8.40 -0.23
C HIS A 65 1.20 8.03 0.59
N CYS A 66 1.99 7.06 0.13
CA CYS A 66 3.24 6.70 0.78
C CYS A 66 4.23 7.87 0.82
N LEU A 67 4.34 8.60 -0.30
CA LEU A 67 5.22 9.76 -0.38
C LEU A 67 4.75 10.88 0.55
N MET A 68 3.45 11.09 0.65
CA MET A 68 2.88 12.09 1.56
C MET A 68 3.16 11.72 3.02
N LEU A 69 3.10 10.44 3.35
CA LEU A 69 3.40 9.96 4.70
C LEU A 69 4.86 10.26 5.08
N VAL A 70 5.79 10.03 4.15
CA VAL A 70 7.21 10.32 4.36
C VAL A 70 7.45 11.83 4.46
N ALA A 71 6.75 12.61 3.64
CA ALA A 71 6.92 14.06 3.59
C ALA A 71 6.42 14.77 4.86
N GLU A 72 5.56 14.13 5.65
CA GLU A 72 5.06 14.70 6.89
C GLU A 72 6.15 14.83 7.98
N ASP A 73 7.23 14.09 7.83
CA ASP A 73 8.36 14.17 8.74
C ASP A 73 9.37 15.22 8.28
#